data_d52c04707668143d45c0b8bb30df3983
#
_entry.id   d52c04707668143d45c0b8bb30df3983
#
_cell.length_a   1.000
_cell.length_b   1.000
_cell.length_c   1.000
_cell.angle_alpha   90.00
_cell.angle_beta   90.00
_cell.angle_gamma   90.00
#
_symmetry.space_group_name_H-M   'P 1'
#
loop_
_entity.id
_entity.type
_entity.pdbx_description
1 polymer ?
#
loop_
_entity_poly.entity_id
_entity_poly.type
_entity_poly.pdbx_seq_one_letter_code
_entity_poly.pdbx_strand_id
1 'polypeptide(L)'
;MYHGDDWQQNMTITGTNVHYDAALDPTLDGAFDGACHRYPLRVHYEDTDAGGVIYHVQYLAFAERARSAWLRCLGINQPAMLVAENRGFVVRRMEIDFLLPSGLGAVLEVESSLLRLRGASLTLQQNIMNRENGHILARLVVDIGLVEFRNGKPPKICRLPVAIKTKFSGLVRSTK
;
A
#
# COMPACT_ATOMS: atom_id res chain seq x y z
N MET A 1 19.93 -29.73 -9.02
CA MET A 1 19.41 -30.11 -7.69
C MET A 1 19.77 -28.96 -6.76
N TYR A 2 18.88 -27.98 -6.61
CA TYR A 2 19.10 -26.82 -5.73
C TYR A 2 18.67 -27.23 -4.31
N HIS A 3 19.61 -27.22 -3.37
CA HIS A 3 19.31 -27.42 -1.96
C HIS A 3 18.64 -26.17 -1.39
N GLY A 4 17.45 -26.35 -0.81
CA GLY A 4 16.52 -25.30 -0.41
C GLY A 4 16.77 -24.62 0.94
N ASP A 5 18.01 -24.52 1.45
CA ASP A 5 18.24 -24.02 2.81
C ASP A 5 19.21 -22.81 2.92
N ASP A 6 19.71 -22.30 1.79
CA ASP A 6 20.75 -21.23 1.81
C ASP A 6 20.23 -19.78 1.91
N TRP A 7 18.93 -19.56 1.76
CA TRP A 7 18.41 -18.17 1.81
C TRP A 7 18.23 -17.64 3.24
N GLN A 8 18.16 -18.54 4.25
CA GLN A 8 18.04 -18.12 5.66
C GLN A 8 19.37 -17.73 6.31
N GLN A 9 20.52 -18.13 5.75
CA GLN A 9 21.82 -17.85 6.35
C GLN A 9 22.43 -16.51 5.94
N ASN A 10 21.93 -15.86 4.88
CA ASN A 10 22.44 -14.58 4.39
C ASN A 10 21.62 -13.35 4.81
N MET A 11 20.65 -13.52 5.68
CA MET A 11 19.86 -12.38 6.21
C MET A 11 20.20 -12.12 7.67
N THR A 12 21.50 -12.04 7.97
CA THR A 12 21.95 -11.41 9.23
C THR A 12 21.86 -9.92 9.04
N ILE A 13 20.73 -9.33 9.38
CA ILE A 13 20.60 -7.89 9.55
C ILE A 13 21.32 -7.55 10.86
N THR A 14 22.64 -7.48 10.80
CA THR A 14 23.43 -6.85 11.86
C THR A 14 23.15 -5.34 11.77
N GLY A 15 22.45 -4.84 12.78
CA GLY A 15 22.37 -3.47 13.25
C GLY A 15 22.86 -2.34 12.35
N THR A 16 22.25 -2.12 11.22
CA THR A 16 22.31 -0.82 10.57
C THR A 16 21.00 -0.13 10.86
N ASN A 17 21.08 0.98 11.60
CA ASN A 17 20.02 1.97 11.67
C ASN A 17 19.64 2.35 10.24
N VAL A 18 18.63 1.71 9.68
CA VAL A 18 17.96 2.21 8.50
C VAL A 18 17.15 3.39 8.99
N HIS A 19 17.81 4.54 9.14
CA HIS A 19 17.12 5.81 9.25
C HIS A 19 16.43 6.07 7.92
N TYR A 20 15.20 5.57 7.79
CA TYR A 20 14.28 6.06 6.80
C TYR A 20 13.73 7.41 7.25
N ASP A 21 14.63 8.37 7.34
CA ASP A 21 14.29 9.78 7.54
C ASP A 21 14.31 10.49 6.18
N ALA A 22 13.78 9.78 5.16
CA ALA A 22 13.51 10.43 3.90
C ALA A 22 12.38 11.43 4.14
N ALA A 23 12.70 12.71 4.07
CA ALA A 23 11.69 13.76 4.07
C ALA A 23 10.60 13.38 3.06
N LEU A 24 9.33 13.53 3.45
CA LEU A 24 8.20 13.28 2.56
C LEU A 24 8.34 14.19 1.33
N ASP A 25 8.35 13.59 0.16
CA ASP A 25 8.35 14.30 -1.10
C ASP A 25 6.98 14.13 -1.76
N PRO A 26 6.16 15.20 -1.86
CA PRO A 26 4.84 15.13 -2.49
C PRO A 26 4.88 14.65 -3.94
N THR A 27 6.03 14.79 -4.62
CA THR A 27 6.20 14.28 -5.99
C THR A 27 6.35 12.77 -6.03
N LEU A 28 6.87 12.16 -4.96
CA LEU A 28 7.10 10.72 -4.82
C LEU A 28 6.05 10.01 -3.97
N ASP A 29 5.58 10.68 -2.90
CA ASP A 29 4.67 10.09 -1.93
C ASP A 29 3.22 10.54 -2.13
N GLY A 30 2.96 11.51 -3.01
CA GLY A 30 1.64 12.11 -3.15
C GLY A 30 1.28 12.98 -1.94
N ALA A 31 0.00 13.30 -1.82
CA ALA A 31 -0.48 14.18 -0.76
C ALA A 31 -1.93 13.87 -0.37
N PHE A 32 -2.34 14.33 0.80
CA PHE A 32 -3.74 14.31 1.22
C PHE A 32 -4.51 15.51 0.65
N ASP A 33 -5.70 15.23 0.12
CA ASP A 33 -6.74 16.18 -0.20
C ASP A 33 -7.96 15.83 0.68
N GLY A 34 -8.11 16.58 1.78
CA GLY A 34 -9.03 16.20 2.85
C GLY A 34 -8.68 14.83 3.45
N ALA A 35 -9.63 13.89 3.43
CA ALA A 35 -9.44 12.53 3.92
C ALA A 35 -8.97 11.54 2.83
N CYS A 36 -8.78 12.00 1.60
CA CYS A 36 -8.34 11.19 0.47
C CYS A 36 -6.85 11.42 0.20
N HIS A 37 -6.07 10.36 0.10
CA HIS A 37 -4.68 10.45 -0.34
C HIS A 37 -4.61 10.22 -1.84
N ARG A 38 -3.85 11.07 -2.56
CA ARG A 38 -3.65 11.04 -4.01
C ARG A 38 -2.19 10.72 -4.31
N TYR A 39 -1.97 9.60 -4.99
CA TYR A 39 -0.64 9.13 -5.35
C TYR A 39 -0.48 9.12 -6.87
N PRO A 40 0.38 9.99 -7.45
CA PRO A 40 0.62 10.04 -8.88
C PRO A 40 1.61 8.97 -9.34
N LEU A 41 1.42 8.45 -10.54
CA LEU A 41 2.37 7.54 -11.18
C LEU A 41 2.26 7.61 -12.71
N ARG A 42 3.30 7.12 -13.40
CA ARG A 42 3.30 6.96 -14.86
C ARG A 42 3.40 5.48 -15.20
N VAL A 43 2.71 5.09 -16.27
CA VAL A 43 2.78 3.74 -16.83
C VAL A 43 4.05 3.59 -17.66
N HIS A 44 4.87 2.59 -17.33
CA HIS A 44 6.11 2.24 -18.02
C HIS A 44 5.94 0.98 -18.88
N TYR A 45 6.97 0.63 -19.66
CA TYR A 45 6.97 -0.58 -20.51
C TYR A 45 6.75 -1.86 -19.69
N GLU A 46 7.36 -1.97 -18.51
CA GLU A 46 7.22 -3.10 -17.60
C GLU A 46 5.78 -3.30 -17.06
N ASP A 47 4.94 -2.27 -17.18
CA ASP A 47 3.57 -2.29 -16.70
C ASP A 47 2.57 -2.78 -17.76
N THR A 48 3.01 -2.95 -19.03
CA THR A 48 2.13 -3.27 -20.15
C THR A 48 2.30 -4.71 -20.63
N ASP A 49 1.24 -5.25 -21.21
CA ASP A 49 1.26 -6.55 -21.89
C ASP A 49 1.54 -6.40 -23.41
N ALA A 50 1.54 -7.52 -24.13
CA ALA A 50 1.74 -7.55 -25.57
C ALA A 50 0.64 -6.82 -26.37
N GLY A 51 -0.52 -6.56 -25.76
CA GLY A 51 -1.62 -5.77 -26.33
C GLY A 51 -1.44 -4.27 -26.15
N GLY A 52 -0.37 -3.83 -25.46
CA GLY A 52 -0.07 -2.42 -25.22
C GLY A 52 -0.93 -1.78 -24.12
N VAL A 53 -1.71 -2.58 -23.39
CA VAL A 53 -2.50 -2.10 -22.25
C VAL A 53 -1.84 -2.50 -20.93
N ILE A 54 -2.19 -1.81 -19.85
CA ILE A 54 -1.70 -2.14 -18.50
C ILE A 54 -2.07 -3.58 -18.18
N TYR A 55 -1.04 -4.39 -17.87
CA TYR A 55 -1.25 -5.77 -17.44
C TYR A 55 -1.99 -5.79 -16.10
N HIS A 56 -3.05 -6.58 -16.00
CA HIS A 56 -4.02 -6.51 -14.90
C HIS A 56 -3.38 -6.61 -13.50
N VAL A 57 -2.27 -7.33 -13.33
CA VAL A 57 -1.56 -7.44 -12.06
C VAL A 57 -0.91 -6.11 -11.64
N GLN A 58 -0.55 -5.25 -12.58
CA GLN A 58 0.10 -3.98 -12.30
C GLN A 58 -0.84 -3.02 -11.53
N TYR A 59 -2.14 -3.10 -11.73
CA TYR A 59 -3.09 -2.33 -10.91
C TYR A 59 -2.96 -2.63 -9.43
N LEU A 60 -2.65 -3.90 -9.05
CA LEU A 60 -2.39 -4.30 -7.66
C LEU A 60 -1.08 -3.68 -7.15
N ALA A 61 -0.03 -3.66 -7.98
CA ALA A 61 1.26 -3.05 -7.65
C ALA A 61 1.14 -1.53 -7.47
N PHE A 62 0.39 -0.85 -8.33
CA PHE A 62 0.10 0.59 -8.20
C PHE A 62 -0.64 0.89 -6.91
N ALA A 63 -1.66 0.09 -6.59
CA ALA A 63 -2.41 0.21 -5.34
C ALA A 63 -1.53 -0.02 -4.10
N GLU A 64 -0.57 -0.97 -4.16
CA GLU A 64 0.38 -1.23 -3.05
C GLU A 64 1.33 -0.05 -2.84
N ARG A 65 1.92 0.49 -3.92
CA ARG A 65 2.79 1.69 -3.85
C ARG A 65 2.04 2.86 -3.21
N ALA A 66 0.78 3.09 -3.62
CA ALA A 66 -0.06 4.14 -3.05
C ALA A 66 -0.37 3.91 -1.57
N ARG A 67 -0.63 2.66 -1.13
CA ARG A 67 -0.84 2.33 0.28
C ARG A 67 0.41 2.56 1.13
N SER A 68 1.56 2.18 0.60
CA SER A 68 2.85 2.42 1.27
C SER A 68 3.13 3.92 1.41
N ALA A 69 2.85 4.71 0.38
CA ALA A 69 2.95 6.17 0.40
C ALA A 69 1.95 6.79 1.38
N TRP A 70 0.70 6.33 1.37
CA TRP A 70 -0.34 6.75 2.32
C TRP A 70 0.07 6.58 3.78
N LEU A 71 0.69 5.43 4.13
CA LEU A 71 1.20 5.19 5.48
C LEU A 71 2.37 6.12 5.84
N ARG A 72 3.31 6.36 4.89
CA ARG A 72 4.42 7.31 5.11
C ARG A 72 3.90 8.72 5.35
N CYS A 73 2.94 9.19 4.56
CA CYS A 73 2.30 10.51 4.75
C CYS A 73 1.60 10.66 6.11
N LEU A 74 1.20 9.54 6.72
CA LEU A 74 0.68 9.52 8.10
C LEU A 74 1.79 9.40 9.15
N GLY A 75 3.06 9.41 8.76
CA GLY A 75 4.19 9.21 9.65
C GLY A 75 4.22 7.81 10.26
N ILE A 76 3.76 6.79 9.52
CA ILE A 76 3.85 5.38 9.90
C ILE A 76 5.00 4.74 9.14
N ASN A 77 6.12 4.54 9.83
CA ASN A 77 7.31 3.90 9.28
C ASN A 77 7.18 2.38 9.40
N GLN A 78 6.73 1.72 8.33
CA GLN A 78 6.54 0.26 8.31
C GLN A 78 7.85 -0.53 8.51
N PRO A 79 8.98 -0.19 7.86
CA PRO A 79 10.25 -0.85 8.12
C PRO A 79 10.68 -0.77 9.59
N ALA A 80 10.59 0.41 10.20
CA ALA A 80 10.94 0.56 11.62
C ALA A 80 10.02 -0.26 12.53
N MET A 81 8.72 -0.29 12.25
CA MET A 81 7.75 -1.08 12.99
C MET A 81 8.02 -2.58 12.86
N LEU A 82 8.44 -3.04 11.68
CA LEU A 82 8.81 -4.43 11.46
C LEU A 82 10.05 -4.82 12.27
N VAL A 83 11.10 -3.98 12.25
CA VAL A 83 12.35 -4.25 12.96
C VAL A 83 12.19 -4.14 14.47
N ALA A 84 11.51 -3.10 14.97
CA ALA A 84 11.41 -2.84 16.41
C ALA A 84 10.35 -3.70 17.11
N GLU A 85 9.26 -4.03 16.42
CA GLU A 85 8.07 -4.63 17.03
C GLU A 85 7.69 -5.98 16.41
N ASN A 86 8.38 -6.44 15.37
CA ASN A 86 7.99 -7.59 14.55
C ASN A 86 6.53 -7.48 14.04
N ARG A 87 6.05 -6.26 13.77
CA ARG A 87 4.69 -6.01 13.33
C ARG A 87 4.65 -5.42 11.94
N GLY A 88 3.61 -5.76 11.18
CA GLY A 88 3.41 -5.20 9.86
C GLY A 88 1.95 -5.29 9.42
N PHE A 89 1.61 -4.45 8.44
CA PHE A 89 0.32 -4.52 7.78
C PHE A 89 0.35 -5.59 6.69
N VAL A 90 -0.70 -6.43 6.66
CA VAL A 90 -0.87 -7.48 5.64
C VAL A 90 -2.22 -7.35 4.99
N VAL A 91 -2.26 -7.52 3.68
CA VAL A 91 -3.51 -7.62 2.93
C VAL A 91 -4.14 -8.98 3.23
N ARG A 92 -5.37 -8.97 3.74
CA ARG A 92 -6.16 -10.16 4.02
C ARG A 92 -7.08 -10.54 2.87
N ARG A 93 -7.66 -9.52 2.23
CA ARG A 93 -8.62 -9.67 1.14
C ARG A 93 -8.55 -8.45 0.24
N MET A 94 -8.72 -8.68 -1.05
CA MET A 94 -8.83 -7.63 -2.04
C MET A 94 -9.90 -8.01 -3.05
N GLU A 95 -10.72 -7.03 -3.41
CA GLU A 95 -11.63 -7.09 -4.55
C GLU A 95 -11.21 -6.01 -5.53
N ILE A 96 -11.25 -6.31 -6.81
CA ILE A 96 -10.91 -5.37 -7.87
C ILE A 96 -11.91 -5.49 -9.00
N ASP A 97 -12.38 -4.32 -9.47
CA ASP A 97 -13.16 -4.17 -10.70
C ASP A 97 -12.30 -3.45 -11.74
N PHE A 98 -12.08 -4.07 -12.90
CA PHE A 98 -11.43 -3.45 -14.04
C PHE A 98 -12.51 -2.79 -14.90
N LEU A 99 -12.43 -1.46 -15.07
CA LEU A 99 -13.50 -0.68 -15.69
C LEU A 99 -13.13 -0.22 -17.09
N LEU A 100 -11.91 0.32 -17.28
CA LEU A 100 -11.43 0.83 -18.55
C LEU A 100 -9.95 0.49 -18.73
N PRO A 101 -9.51 0.20 -19.96
CA PRO A 101 -8.09 0.01 -20.26
C PRO A 101 -7.34 1.34 -20.28
N SER A 102 -6.03 1.26 -20.07
CA SER A 102 -5.08 2.35 -20.30
C SER A 102 -3.75 1.75 -20.73
N GLY A 103 -2.82 2.55 -21.23
CA GLY A 103 -1.60 2.04 -21.86
C GLY A 103 -0.34 2.80 -21.47
N LEU A 104 0.73 2.47 -22.18
CA LEU A 104 2.07 3.03 -22.01
C LEU A 104 2.04 4.56 -21.99
N GLY A 105 2.80 5.16 -21.09
CA GLY A 105 2.98 6.61 -20.97
C GLY A 105 1.85 7.34 -20.25
N ALA A 106 0.70 6.70 -20.02
CA ALA A 106 -0.41 7.31 -19.31
C ALA A 106 0.00 7.80 -17.91
N VAL A 107 -0.48 8.97 -17.52
CA VAL A 107 -0.32 9.52 -16.17
C VAL A 107 -1.54 9.14 -15.36
N LEU A 108 -1.32 8.38 -14.31
CA LEU A 108 -2.36 7.88 -13.44
C LEU A 108 -2.28 8.54 -12.06
N GLU A 109 -3.38 8.44 -11.34
CA GLU A 109 -3.48 8.79 -9.94
C GLU A 109 -4.24 7.69 -9.19
N VAL A 110 -3.71 7.28 -8.04
CA VAL A 110 -4.40 6.37 -7.13
C VAL A 110 -4.97 7.18 -5.98
N GLU A 111 -6.28 7.27 -5.92
CA GLU A 111 -7.01 7.82 -4.77
C GLU A 111 -7.22 6.74 -3.72
N SER A 112 -6.75 6.97 -2.49
CA SER A 112 -6.93 6.05 -1.36
C SER A 112 -7.77 6.70 -0.27
N SER A 113 -8.90 6.08 0.07
CA SER A 113 -9.84 6.54 1.10
C SER A 113 -10.09 5.44 2.12
N LEU A 114 -10.09 5.81 3.40
CA LEU A 114 -10.39 4.88 4.50
C LEU A 114 -11.91 4.74 4.64
N LEU A 115 -12.44 3.56 4.32
CA LEU A 115 -13.87 3.25 4.46
C LEU A 115 -14.22 2.81 5.87
N ARG A 116 -13.34 2.03 6.50
CA ARG A 116 -13.63 1.42 7.81
C ARG A 116 -12.37 1.26 8.62
N LEU A 117 -12.46 1.58 9.90
CA LEU A 117 -11.43 1.36 10.90
C LEU A 117 -11.96 0.47 12.01
N ARG A 118 -11.27 -0.63 12.30
CA ARG A 118 -11.60 -1.57 13.40
C ARG A 118 -10.45 -1.67 14.39
N GLY A 119 -10.61 -2.50 15.40
CA GLY A 119 -9.61 -2.66 16.47
C GLY A 119 -8.26 -3.23 15.99
N ALA A 120 -8.25 -4.05 14.92
CA ALA A 120 -7.07 -4.74 14.40
C ALA A 120 -6.96 -4.66 12.87
N SER A 121 -7.88 -3.96 12.20
CA SER A 121 -7.94 -3.93 10.73
C SER A 121 -8.53 -2.62 10.22
N LEU A 122 -8.28 -2.36 8.96
CA LEU A 122 -8.84 -1.25 8.21
C LEU A 122 -9.27 -1.72 6.82
N THR A 123 -10.24 -1.04 6.23
CA THR A 123 -10.69 -1.26 4.86
C THR A 123 -10.47 0.02 4.08
N LEU A 124 -9.69 -0.07 2.99
CA LEU A 124 -9.46 1.03 2.05
C LEU A 124 -10.25 0.80 0.76
N GLN A 125 -10.76 1.89 0.19
CA GLN A 125 -11.11 1.96 -1.21
C GLN A 125 -9.99 2.66 -1.95
N GLN A 126 -9.59 2.13 -3.10
CA GLN A 126 -8.62 2.75 -3.99
C GLN A 126 -9.20 2.83 -5.39
N ASN A 127 -9.24 4.04 -5.97
CA ASN A 127 -9.60 4.26 -7.36
C ASN A 127 -8.34 4.58 -8.14
N ILE A 128 -8.07 3.85 -9.20
CA ILE A 128 -6.96 4.13 -10.12
C ILE A 128 -7.55 4.87 -11.31
N MET A 129 -7.11 6.11 -11.52
CA MET A 129 -7.68 7.04 -12.46
C MET A 129 -6.65 7.51 -13.47
N ASN A 130 -7.08 7.77 -14.68
CA ASN A 130 -6.29 8.52 -15.65
C ASN A 130 -6.41 10.03 -15.34
N ARG A 131 -5.28 10.70 -15.09
CA ARG A 131 -5.27 12.13 -14.70
C ARG A 131 -5.68 13.07 -15.82
N GLU A 132 -5.53 12.67 -17.08
CA GLU A 132 -5.81 13.54 -18.23
C GLU A 132 -7.31 13.71 -18.47
N ASN A 133 -8.08 12.63 -18.27
CA ASN A 133 -9.52 12.62 -18.58
C ASN A 133 -10.41 12.32 -17.37
N GLY A 134 -9.83 12.02 -16.20
CA GLY A 134 -10.56 11.73 -14.96
C GLY A 134 -11.28 10.38 -14.93
N HIS A 135 -11.09 9.53 -15.94
CA HIS A 135 -11.76 8.21 -15.98
C HIS A 135 -11.16 7.26 -14.94
N ILE A 136 -12.03 6.56 -14.22
CA ILE A 136 -11.63 5.49 -13.31
C ILE A 136 -11.36 4.24 -14.15
N LEU A 137 -10.13 3.74 -14.08
CA LEU A 137 -9.67 2.56 -14.80
C LEU A 137 -9.92 1.28 -14.01
N ALA A 138 -9.69 1.34 -12.69
CA ALA A 138 -9.95 0.23 -11.77
C ALA A 138 -10.38 0.75 -10.40
N ARG A 139 -11.20 -0.03 -9.71
CA ARG A 139 -11.62 0.22 -8.33
C ARG A 139 -11.28 -0.99 -7.47
N LEU A 140 -10.64 -0.75 -6.34
CA LEU A 140 -10.27 -1.78 -5.40
C LEU A 140 -10.89 -1.51 -4.03
N VAL A 141 -11.27 -2.61 -3.35
CA VAL A 141 -11.58 -2.60 -1.91
C VAL A 141 -10.62 -3.57 -1.23
N VAL A 142 -9.88 -3.07 -0.26
CA VAL A 142 -8.78 -3.82 0.36
C VAL A 142 -8.97 -3.88 1.86
N ASP A 143 -9.05 -5.10 2.40
CA ASP A 143 -9.02 -5.36 3.84
C ASP A 143 -7.59 -5.64 4.29
N ILE A 144 -7.12 -4.87 5.26
CA ILE A 144 -5.75 -4.90 5.78
C ILE A 144 -5.81 -5.16 7.27
N GLY A 145 -4.99 -6.09 7.75
CA GLY A 145 -4.84 -6.38 9.17
C GLY A 145 -3.45 -6.03 9.67
N LEU A 146 -3.34 -5.64 10.93
CA LEU A 146 -2.06 -5.56 11.62
C LEU A 146 -1.74 -6.94 12.20
N VAL A 147 -0.54 -7.45 11.92
CA VAL A 147 -0.07 -8.73 12.44
C VAL A 147 1.28 -8.57 13.13
N GLU A 148 1.52 -9.45 14.07
CA GLU A 148 2.82 -9.72 14.68
C GLU A 148 3.42 -10.95 14.03
N PHE A 149 4.62 -10.81 13.46
CA PHE A 149 5.39 -11.91 12.90
C PHE A 149 6.11 -12.64 14.04
N ARG A 150 6.08 -13.98 14.01
CA ARG A 150 6.64 -14.82 15.06
C ARG A 150 7.49 -15.92 14.44
N ASN A 151 8.74 -16.03 14.89
CA ASN A 151 9.67 -17.02 14.37
C ASN A 151 9.08 -18.45 14.43
N GLY A 152 9.03 -19.12 13.29
CA GLY A 152 8.54 -20.49 13.16
C GLY A 152 7.03 -20.71 13.44
N LYS A 153 6.24 -19.63 13.57
CA LYS A 153 4.79 -19.71 13.79
C LYS A 153 4.03 -18.81 12.82
N PRO A 154 2.76 -19.13 12.50
CA PRO A 154 1.93 -18.25 11.70
C PRO A 154 1.81 -16.86 12.33
N PRO A 155 1.74 -15.78 11.51
CA PRO A 155 1.51 -14.43 12.00
C PRO A 155 0.24 -14.35 12.85
N LYS A 156 0.27 -13.55 13.91
CA LYS A 156 -0.88 -13.35 14.81
C LYS A 156 -1.48 -11.97 14.59
N ILE A 157 -2.80 -11.91 14.38
CA ILE A 157 -3.53 -10.64 14.32
C ILE A 157 -3.37 -9.93 15.67
N CYS A 158 -2.99 -8.65 15.62
CA CYS A 158 -2.85 -7.82 16.81
C CYS A 158 -3.65 -6.51 16.68
N ARG A 159 -3.98 -5.90 17.82
CA ARG A 159 -4.70 -4.63 17.84
C ARG A 159 -3.81 -3.51 17.30
N LEU A 160 -4.44 -2.58 16.62
CA LEU A 160 -3.79 -1.32 16.22
C LEU A 160 -3.39 -0.55 17.50
N PRO A 161 -2.11 -0.16 17.62
CA PRO A 161 -1.68 0.76 18.69
C PRO A 161 -2.51 2.04 18.70
N VAL A 162 -2.75 2.61 19.88
CA VAL A 162 -3.55 3.84 20.01
C VAL A 162 -3.00 4.96 19.13
N ALA A 163 -1.68 5.15 19.12
CA ALA A 163 -1.02 6.17 18.30
C ALA A 163 -1.32 6.01 16.81
N ILE A 164 -1.30 4.78 16.29
CA ILE A 164 -1.63 4.48 14.88
C ILE A 164 -3.13 4.69 14.63
N LYS A 165 -3.98 4.21 15.55
CA LYS A 165 -5.43 4.35 15.41
C LYS A 165 -5.86 5.82 15.40
N THR A 166 -5.23 6.67 16.19
CA THR A 166 -5.50 8.12 16.22
C THR A 166 -5.19 8.76 14.86
N LYS A 167 -4.09 8.37 14.19
CA LYS A 167 -3.75 8.86 12.85
C LYS A 167 -4.81 8.51 11.80
N PHE A 168 -5.49 7.39 11.94
CA PHE A 168 -6.55 6.95 11.03
C PHE A 168 -7.94 7.52 11.34
N SER A 169 -8.23 7.87 12.60
CA SER A 169 -9.59 8.19 13.03
C SER A 169 -10.19 9.41 12.33
N GLY A 170 -9.36 10.39 11.97
CA GLY A 170 -9.78 11.58 11.21
C GLY A 170 -9.99 11.35 9.71
N LEU A 171 -9.64 10.16 9.19
CA LEU A 171 -9.67 9.85 7.76
C LEU A 171 -10.86 8.98 7.34
N VAL A 172 -11.65 8.47 8.30
CA VAL A 172 -12.81 7.62 7.97
C VAL A 172 -13.82 8.43 7.19
N ARG A 173 -14.05 8.04 5.94
CA ARG A 173 -15.02 8.70 5.07
C ARG A 173 -16.42 8.45 5.60
N SER A 174 -17.14 9.50 5.99
CA SER A 174 -18.57 9.38 6.32
C SER A 174 -19.30 8.96 5.05
N THR A 175 -19.87 7.76 5.08
CA THR A 175 -20.79 7.30 4.02
C THR A 175 -22.06 8.14 4.16
N LYS A 176 -22.26 9.10 3.26
CA LYS A 176 -23.57 9.73 3.07
C LYS A 176 -24.44 8.84 2.20
#